data_7a8cd09a9a52251303d2f2d9804b92a2
#
_entry.id   7a8cd09a9a52251303d2f2d9804b92a2
#
_cell.length_a   1.000
_cell.length_b   1.000
_cell.length_c   1.000
_cell.angle_alpha   90.00
_cell.angle_beta   90.00
_cell.angle_gamma   90.00
#
_symmetry.space_group_name_H-M   'P 1'
#
loop_
_entity.id
_entity.type
_entity.pdbx_description
1 polymer ?
#
loop_
_entity_poly.entity_id
_entity_poly.type
_entity_poly.pdbx_seq_one_letter_code
_entity_poly.pdbx_strand_id
1 'polypeptide(L)'
;MHILILSRKATIYSTRRLTEAAKARGHEVTIVDPLEISLVVSRATPSLYLRGAEVAGFDLVIPRIGASVTQYGLAVVRQFDMMGVPVLNHAVAIARSRDKLRAMQLLTRKDLDLPITVCTKTSAHIDAALALVNGPPAIVKLHQGTQGIGVMLCETRQAVESTLEAFWTLGQDIILQEFVSESRGRDIRAIVVGNRVVAAMRRKAQRGEFRSNLHRGAEAEPIASIDPRYARAATEACKVMGLDVAGVDMLETRGGPRLLEINSSPGLEGIERATKVDVASAIIRHGERFVLRRHKGRGALAGPGDRAIDQERVTRRRRPR
;
A
#
# COMPACT_ATOMS: atom_id res chain seq x y z
N MET A 1 14.04 19.12 6.69
CA MET A 1 13.43 18.03 7.47
C MET A 1 14.39 16.86 7.52
N HIS A 2 14.36 16.11 8.61
CA HIS A 2 15.01 14.81 8.70
C HIS A 2 13.97 13.72 8.40
N ILE A 3 14.15 13.00 7.30
CA ILE A 3 13.21 11.98 6.80
C ILE A 3 13.78 10.58 7.06
N LEU A 4 13.01 9.74 7.73
CA LEU A 4 13.32 8.33 7.88
C LEU A 4 12.58 7.51 6.81
N ILE A 5 13.32 6.72 6.03
CA ILE A 5 12.74 5.73 5.12
C ILE A 5 12.92 4.34 5.73
N LEU A 6 11.82 3.69 6.10
CA LEU A 6 11.85 2.30 6.57
C LEU A 6 11.90 1.35 5.37
N SER A 7 13.05 0.79 5.08
CA SER A 7 13.26 -0.08 3.90
C SER A 7 14.31 -1.14 4.17
N ARG A 8 14.09 -2.34 3.63
CA ARG A 8 15.00 -3.49 3.76
C ARG A 8 16.39 -3.25 3.15
N LYS A 9 16.49 -2.43 2.13
CA LYS A 9 17.77 -2.11 1.45
C LYS A 9 17.70 -0.73 0.79
N ALA A 10 18.77 0.04 0.92
CA ALA A 10 18.92 1.34 0.26
C ALA A 10 18.96 1.22 -1.28
N THR A 11 19.42 0.09 -1.80
CA THR A 11 19.58 -0.19 -3.23
C THR A 11 18.26 -0.47 -3.97
N ILE A 12 17.15 -0.70 -3.25
CA ILE A 12 15.84 -0.87 -3.87
C ILE A 12 15.50 0.41 -4.65
N TYR A 13 15.13 0.27 -5.92
CA TYR A 13 14.85 1.41 -6.82
C TYR A 13 14.00 2.50 -6.15
N SER A 14 12.83 2.13 -5.61
CA SER A 14 11.94 3.10 -4.98
C SER A 14 12.56 3.80 -3.76
N THR A 15 13.37 3.09 -2.97
CA THR A 15 14.07 3.66 -1.81
C THR A 15 15.12 4.66 -2.28
N ARG A 16 15.93 4.28 -3.27
CA ARG A 16 16.94 5.16 -3.87
C ARG A 16 16.30 6.42 -4.45
N ARG A 17 15.24 6.29 -5.26
CA ARG A 17 14.54 7.42 -5.87
C ARG A 17 13.95 8.39 -4.83
N LEU A 18 13.32 7.87 -3.76
CA LEU A 18 12.82 8.70 -2.67
C LEU A 18 13.96 9.44 -1.95
N THR A 19 15.09 8.77 -1.74
CA THR A 19 16.29 9.38 -1.13
C THR A 19 16.86 10.51 -2.01
N GLU A 20 17.00 10.25 -3.32
CA GLU A 20 17.47 11.25 -4.29
C GLU A 20 16.53 12.46 -4.33
N ALA A 21 15.22 12.22 -4.43
CA ALA A 21 14.22 13.28 -4.45
C ALA A 21 14.20 14.13 -3.17
N ALA A 22 14.36 13.49 -2.00
CA ALA A 22 14.41 14.19 -0.72
C ALA A 22 15.69 15.03 -0.58
N LYS A 23 16.85 14.46 -0.92
CA LYS A 23 18.15 15.19 -0.89
C LYS A 23 18.16 16.36 -1.86
N ALA A 24 17.62 16.21 -3.07
CA ALA A 24 17.51 17.28 -4.06
C ALA A 24 16.64 18.45 -3.56
N ARG A 25 15.80 18.23 -2.54
CA ARG A 25 14.97 19.24 -1.89
C ARG A 25 15.57 19.77 -0.56
N GLY A 26 16.83 19.44 -0.27
CA GLY A 26 17.52 19.88 0.93
C GLY A 26 17.11 19.16 2.22
N HIS A 27 16.58 17.92 2.12
CA HIS A 27 16.25 17.12 3.29
C HIS A 27 17.39 16.16 3.66
N GLU A 28 17.56 15.95 4.96
CA GLU A 28 18.38 14.86 5.49
C GLU A 28 17.59 13.56 5.43
N VAL A 29 18.25 12.47 5.04
CA VAL A 29 17.59 11.16 4.86
C VAL A 29 18.36 10.06 5.57
N THR A 30 17.67 9.37 6.45
CA THR A 30 18.15 8.13 7.08
C THR A 30 17.33 6.94 6.55
N ILE A 31 18.02 5.84 6.23
CA ILE A 31 17.37 4.59 5.79
C ILE A 31 17.66 3.53 6.84
N VAL A 32 16.58 2.88 7.33
CA VAL A 32 16.71 1.82 8.34
C VAL A 32 15.87 0.61 7.91
N ASP A 33 16.44 -0.58 8.06
CA ASP A 33 15.65 -1.81 7.95
C ASP A 33 14.75 -1.93 9.19
N PRO A 34 13.42 -2.00 9.02
CA PRO A 34 12.52 -2.12 10.16
C PRO A 34 12.81 -3.35 11.03
N LEU A 35 13.45 -4.39 10.50
CA LEU A 35 13.84 -5.57 11.29
C LEU A 35 15.04 -5.33 12.22
N GLU A 36 15.80 -4.27 12.02
CA GLU A 36 16.91 -3.89 12.93
C GLU A 36 16.45 -3.02 14.11
N ILE A 37 15.19 -2.56 14.10
CA ILE A 37 14.63 -1.69 15.13
C ILE A 37 14.05 -2.54 16.25
N SER A 38 14.49 -2.28 17.48
CA SER A 38 13.89 -2.84 18.70
C SER A 38 12.78 -1.92 19.21
N LEU A 39 11.60 -2.51 19.51
CA LEU A 39 10.48 -1.78 20.11
C LEU A 39 10.55 -1.92 21.63
N VAL A 40 10.43 -0.79 22.33
CA VAL A 40 10.30 -0.79 23.78
C VAL A 40 8.90 -0.33 24.15
N VAL A 41 8.18 -1.22 24.83
CA VAL A 41 6.83 -0.96 25.35
C VAL A 41 6.94 -0.87 26.88
N SER A 42 6.84 0.33 27.39
CA SER A 42 6.92 0.61 28.83
C SER A 42 5.79 1.54 29.27
N ARG A 43 5.64 1.67 30.59
CA ARG A 43 4.55 2.47 31.19
C ARG A 43 4.57 3.96 30.81
N ALA A 44 5.75 4.52 30.53
CA ALA A 44 5.89 5.97 30.36
C ALA A 44 5.71 6.44 28.91
N THR A 45 6.53 5.93 28.01
CA THR A 45 6.54 6.37 26.60
C THR A 45 6.96 5.24 25.68
N PRO A 46 6.27 5.04 24.55
CA PRO A 46 6.75 4.14 23.50
C PRO A 46 8.07 4.68 22.96
N SER A 47 9.06 3.82 22.75
CA SER A 47 10.35 4.19 22.19
C SER A 47 10.89 3.11 21.24
N LEU A 48 11.80 3.51 20.38
CA LEU A 48 12.42 2.66 19.37
C LEU A 48 13.94 2.76 19.49
N TYR A 49 14.64 1.66 19.33
CA TYR A 49 16.10 1.60 19.40
C TYR A 49 16.68 0.90 18.18
N LEU A 50 17.79 1.42 17.69
CA LEU A 50 18.63 0.81 16.66
C LEU A 50 20.03 0.62 17.24
N ARG A 51 20.46 -0.63 17.42
CA ARG A 51 21.79 -0.98 17.95
C ARG A 51 22.13 -0.25 19.27
N GLY A 52 21.14 -0.14 20.16
CA GLY A 52 21.28 0.52 21.45
C GLY A 52 21.12 2.04 21.47
N ALA A 53 21.03 2.70 20.31
CA ALA A 53 20.73 4.12 20.21
C ALA A 53 19.23 4.36 19.99
N GLU A 54 18.69 5.39 20.64
CA GLU A 54 17.27 5.76 20.45
C GLU A 54 17.02 6.29 19.05
N VAL A 55 15.95 5.79 18.41
CA VAL A 55 15.50 6.21 17.08
C VAL A 55 14.51 7.36 17.24
N ALA A 56 15.01 8.60 17.21
CA ALA A 56 14.25 9.82 17.45
C ALA A 56 14.70 10.96 16.52
N GLY A 57 14.00 12.10 16.57
CA GLY A 57 14.39 13.32 15.85
C GLY A 57 14.02 13.34 14.37
N PHE A 58 13.06 12.53 13.93
CA PHE A 58 12.57 12.53 12.56
C PHE A 58 11.29 13.37 12.43
N ASP A 59 11.25 14.19 11.37
CA ASP A 59 10.08 15.00 11.01
C ASP A 59 9.04 14.19 10.23
N LEU A 60 9.49 13.16 9.50
CA LEU A 60 8.64 12.33 8.64
C LEU A 60 9.20 10.91 8.55
N VAL A 61 8.33 9.92 8.67
CA VAL A 61 8.64 8.51 8.38
C VAL A 61 7.92 8.07 7.11
N ILE A 62 8.65 7.48 6.17
CA ILE A 62 8.09 6.91 4.93
C ILE A 62 8.28 5.39 4.97
N PRO A 63 7.23 4.62 5.31
CA PRO A 63 7.30 3.17 5.33
C PRO A 63 7.33 2.58 3.92
N ARG A 64 8.34 1.75 3.64
CA ARG A 64 8.45 0.91 2.44
C ARG A 64 8.35 -0.56 2.86
N ILE A 65 7.26 -0.90 3.55
CA ILE A 65 7.05 -2.23 4.11
C ILE A 65 6.64 -3.21 3.01
N GLY A 66 7.47 -4.20 2.76
CA GLY A 66 7.20 -5.30 1.84
C GLY A 66 6.38 -6.43 2.49
N ALA A 67 5.88 -7.39 1.68
CA ALA A 67 5.07 -8.50 2.18
C ALA A 67 5.82 -9.37 3.20
N SER A 68 7.09 -9.65 2.97
CA SER A 68 7.90 -10.52 3.84
C SER A 68 8.15 -9.99 5.25
N VAL A 69 7.91 -8.69 5.49
CA VAL A 69 8.16 -8.03 6.77
C VAL A 69 6.92 -7.29 7.30
N THR A 70 5.74 -7.62 6.76
CA THR A 70 4.51 -6.87 7.05
C THR A 70 4.21 -6.82 8.54
N GLN A 71 4.25 -7.96 9.25
CA GLN A 71 3.84 -8.03 10.65
C GLN A 71 4.73 -7.16 11.55
N TYR A 72 6.05 -7.37 11.50
CA TYR A 72 6.99 -6.61 12.32
C TYR A 72 7.11 -5.15 11.85
N GLY A 73 7.17 -4.93 10.52
CA GLY A 73 7.20 -3.59 9.96
C GLY A 73 6.01 -2.73 10.36
N LEU A 74 4.80 -3.31 10.42
CA LEU A 74 3.62 -2.62 10.94
C LEU A 74 3.72 -2.31 12.44
N ALA A 75 4.35 -3.17 13.25
CA ALA A 75 4.59 -2.87 14.65
C ALA A 75 5.49 -1.65 14.81
N VAL A 76 6.59 -1.58 14.04
CA VAL A 76 7.49 -0.42 14.02
C VAL A 76 6.76 0.85 13.57
N VAL A 77 5.97 0.77 12.50
CA VAL A 77 5.20 1.93 11.98
C VAL A 77 4.19 2.42 13.02
N ARG A 78 3.46 1.52 13.69
CA ARG A 78 2.54 1.87 14.79
C ARG A 78 3.24 2.56 15.94
N GLN A 79 4.45 2.13 16.28
CA GLN A 79 5.22 2.76 17.35
C GLN A 79 5.55 4.21 16.99
N PHE A 80 5.97 4.51 15.76
CA PHE A 80 6.15 5.89 15.30
C PHE A 80 4.85 6.70 15.35
N ASP A 81 3.72 6.11 14.94
CA ASP A 81 2.40 6.75 15.06
C ASP A 81 2.09 7.10 16.53
N MET A 82 2.36 6.19 17.48
CA MET A 82 2.16 6.40 18.93
C MET A 82 3.13 7.44 19.51
N MET A 83 4.36 7.52 19.00
CA MET A 83 5.33 8.55 19.34
C MET A 83 4.95 9.92 18.78
N GLY A 84 3.90 9.98 17.95
CA GLY A 84 3.39 11.20 17.33
C GLY A 84 4.23 11.71 16.18
N VAL A 85 5.17 10.91 15.66
CA VAL A 85 5.93 11.24 14.46
C VAL A 85 5.02 11.14 13.24
N PRO A 86 5.03 12.10 12.31
CA PRO A 86 4.29 12.01 11.06
C PRO A 86 4.73 10.79 10.23
N VAL A 87 3.77 9.93 9.85
CA VAL A 87 4.04 8.70 9.07
C VAL A 87 3.19 8.69 7.80
N LEU A 88 3.81 8.45 6.67
CA LEU A 88 3.20 8.46 5.34
C LEU A 88 3.49 7.13 4.59
N ASN A 89 2.59 6.15 4.57
CA ASN A 89 1.23 6.02 5.11
C ASN A 89 1.19 5.51 6.56
N HIS A 90 0.06 5.77 7.24
CA HIS A 90 -0.21 5.25 8.58
C HIS A 90 -0.31 3.73 8.65
N ALA A 91 0.07 3.15 9.79
CA ALA A 91 0.07 1.70 10.01
C ALA A 91 -1.31 1.05 9.75
N VAL A 92 -2.41 1.69 10.16
CA VAL A 92 -3.77 1.17 9.94
C VAL A 92 -4.11 1.10 8.45
N ALA A 93 -3.74 2.11 7.68
CA ALA A 93 -4.00 2.14 6.24
C ALA A 93 -3.16 1.09 5.49
N ILE A 94 -1.89 0.91 5.89
CA ILE A 94 -1.03 -0.15 5.36
C ILE A 94 -1.62 -1.52 5.68
N ALA A 95 -2.03 -1.77 6.92
CA ALA A 95 -2.63 -3.04 7.34
C ALA A 95 -3.90 -3.39 6.54
N ARG A 96 -4.80 -2.41 6.34
CA ARG A 96 -6.00 -2.57 5.52
C ARG A 96 -5.67 -2.97 4.08
N SER A 97 -4.67 -2.35 3.47
CA SER A 97 -4.28 -2.64 2.07
C SER A 97 -3.56 -3.98 1.90
N ARG A 98 -2.99 -4.53 2.98
CA ARG A 98 -2.33 -5.84 2.97
C ARG A 98 -3.29 -7.02 3.07
N ASP A 99 -4.46 -6.78 3.62
CA ASP A 99 -5.55 -7.74 3.73
C ASP A 99 -6.51 -7.54 2.54
N LYS A 100 -6.40 -8.41 1.53
CA LYS A 100 -7.19 -8.28 0.28
C LYS A 100 -8.70 -8.32 0.54
N LEU A 101 -9.15 -9.24 1.40
CA LEU A 101 -10.58 -9.36 1.70
C LEU A 101 -11.09 -8.12 2.42
N ARG A 102 -10.36 -7.66 3.43
CA ARG A 102 -10.71 -6.42 4.15
C ARG A 102 -10.67 -5.18 3.25
N ALA A 103 -9.71 -5.10 2.34
CA ALA A 103 -9.66 -4.02 1.36
C ALA A 103 -10.94 -4.01 0.51
N MET A 104 -11.34 -5.15 -0.05
CA MET A 104 -12.57 -5.29 -0.85
C MET A 104 -13.80 -4.93 -0.02
N GLN A 105 -13.95 -5.46 1.20
CA GLN A 105 -15.05 -5.13 2.10
C GLN A 105 -15.17 -3.63 2.40
N LEU A 106 -14.05 -2.92 2.55
CA LEU A 106 -14.05 -1.47 2.75
C LEU A 106 -14.44 -0.71 1.49
N LEU A 107 -13.96 -1.15 0.33
CA LEU A 107 -14.21 -0.50 -0.96
C LEU A 107 -15.68 -0.61 -1.39
N THR A 108 -16.38 -1.72 -1.08
CA THR A 108 -17.81 -1.88 -1.37
C THR A 108 -18.71 -0.90 -0.62
N ARG A 109 -18.20 -0.23 0.43
CA ARG A 109 -18.98 0.80 1.16
C ARG A 109 -19.15 2.12 0.38
N LYS A 110 -18.44 2.26 -0.71
CA LYS A 110 -18.55 3.37 -1.65
C LYS A 110 -18.93 2.80 -3.00
N ASP A 111 -19.56 3.55 -3.80
CA ASP A 111 -19.99 3.16 -5.15
C ASP A 111 -18.79 2.96 -6.09
N LEU A 112 -17.96 1.96 -5.73
CA LEU A 112 -16.74 1.55 -6.43
C LEU A 112 -16.95 0.14 -6.97
N ASP A 113 -16.82 -0.03 -8.27
CA ASP A 113 -16.98 -1.33 -8.91
C ASP A 113 -15.76 -2.23 -8.67
N LEU A 114 -16.05 -3.48 -8.28
CA LEU A 114 -15.06 -4.54 -8.05
C LEU A 114 -15.51 -5.83 -8.72
N PRO A 115 -14.60 -6.70 -9.15
CA PRO A 115 -14.97 -8.06 -9.53
C PRO A 115 -15.63 -8.78 -8.35
N ILE A 116 -16.71 -9.51 -8.63
CA ILE A 116 -17.45 -10.27 -7.60
C ILE A 116 -16.45 -11.21 -6.91
N THR A 117 -16.45 -11.18 -5.59
CA THR A 117 -15.45 -11.88 -4.77
C THR A 117 -16.16 -12.68 -3.69
N VAL A 118 -15.88 -13.96 -3.63
CA VAL A 118 -16.43 -14.90 -2.66
C VAL A 118 -15.29 -15.53 -1.84
N CYS A 119 -15.50 -15.63 -0.54
CA CYS A 119 -14.61 -16.37 0.36
C CYS A 119 -15.42 -17.51 0.99
N THR A 120 -14.97 -18.75 0.84
CA THR A 120 -15.57 -19.94 1.44
C THR A 120 -14.50 -20.82 2.05
N LYS A 121 -14.88 -21.66 3.02
CA LYS A 121 -13.98 -22.54 3.77
C LYS A 121 -14.35 -24.01 3.63
N THR A 122 -15.33 -24.33 2.81
CA THR A 122 -15.81 -25.71 2.65
C THR A 122 -16.13 -26.01 1.20
N SER A 123 -15.79 -27.22 0.77
CA SER A 123 -16.08 -27.74 -0.57
C SER A 123 -17.59 -27.84 -0.85
N ALA A 124 -18.39 -28.04 0.17
CA ALA A 124 -19.86 -28.08 0.03
C ALA A 124 -20.48 -26.80 -0.57
N HIS A 125 -19.77 -25.67 -0.51
CA HIS A 125 -20.24 -24.39 -1.02
C HIS A 125 -19.61 -23.99 -2.35
N ILE A 126 -18.80 -24.83 -3.00
CA ILE A 126 -18.08 -24.47 -4.23
C ILE A 126 -19.04 -24.13 -5.36
N ASP A 127 -20.10 -24.93 -5.59
CA ASP A 127 -21.05 -24.68 -6.67
C ASP A 127 -21.81 -23.36 -6.47
N ALA A 128 -22.24 -23.10 -5.24
CA ALA A 128 -22.87 -21.82 -4.90
C ALA A 128 -21.91 -20.63 -5.06
N ALA A 129 -20.65 -20.80 -4.65
CA ALA A 129 -19.62 -19.77 -4.80
C ALA A 129 -19.29 -19.49 -6.28
N LEU A 130 -19.20 -20.54 -7.11
CA LEU A 130 -19.03 -20.41 -8.56
C LEU A 130 -20.19 -19.70 -9.22
N ALA A 131 -21.42 -20.04 -8.87
CA ALA A 131 -22.62 -19.36 -9.40
C ALA A 131 -22.59 -17.85 -9.11
N LEU A 132 -22.13 -17.46 -7.89
CA LEU A 132 -22.02 -16.06 -7.50
C LEU A 132 -20.97 -15.28 -8.31
N VAL A 133 -19.87 -15.93 -8.74
CA VAL A 133 -18.82 -15.28 -9.54
C VAL A 133 -19.00 -15.48 -11.05
N ASN A 134 -20.21 -15.81 -11.50
CA ASN A 134 -20.59 -16.03 -12.91
C ASN A 134 -19.96 -17.30 -13.52
N GLY A 135 -19.66 -18.30 -12.71
CA GLY A 135 -19.11 -19.58 -13.16
C GLY A 135 -17.64 -19.54 -13.53
N PRO A 136 -17.09 -20.68 -14.05
CA PRO A 136 -15.78 -20.70 -14.65
C PRO A 136 -15.80 -20.04 -16.05
N PRO A 137 -14.66 -19.43 -16.51
CA PRO A 137 -13.40 -19.36 -15.78
C PRO A 137 -13.49 -18.42 -14.57
N ALA A 138 -12.80 -18.78 -13.48
CA ALA A 138 -12.75 -18.00 -12.25
C ALA A 138 -11.29 -17.82 -11.79
N ILE A 139 -11.05 -16.77 -11.01
CA ILE A 139 -9.75 -16.50 -10.42
C ILE A 139 -9.72 -16.98 -8.98
N VAL A 140 -8.75 -17.84 -8.66
CA VAL A 140 -8.43 -18.24 -7.28
C VAL A 140 -7.20 -17.45 -6.84
N LYS A 141 -7.29 -16.78 -5.68
CA LYS A 141 -6.18 -15.98 -5.12
C LYS A 141 -5.88 -16.39 -3.69
N LEU A 142 -4.61 -16.49 -3.35
CA LEU A 142 -4.20 -16.52 -1.95
C LEU A 142 -4.57 -15.18 -1.29
N HIS A 143 -5.10 -15.24 -0.07
CA HIS A 143 -5.40 -14.05 0.74
C HIS A 143 -4.14 -13.20 0.96
N GLN A 144 -3.01 -13.86 1.23
CA GLN A 144 -1.71 -13.22 1.33
C GLN A 144 -0.85 -13.62 0.12
N GLY A 145 -0.45 -12.66 -0.69
CA GLY A 145 0.40 -12.87 -1.86
C GLY A 145 0.71 -11.55 -2.54
N THR A 146 1.83 -11.48 -3.25
CA THR A 146 2.28 -10.28 -3.98
C THR A 146 2.79 -10.66 -5.36
N GLN A 147 2.85 -9.69 -6.28
CA GLN A 147 3.45 -9.83 -7.62
C GLN A 147 2.79 -10.93 -8.49
N GLY A 148 1.50 -11.22 -8.26
CA GLY A 148 0.78 -12.27 -8.98
C GLY A 148 1.17 -13.70 -8.55
N ILE A 149 1.94 -13.88 -7.47
CA ILE A 149 2.16 -15.18 -6.85
C ILE A 149 0.88 -15.58 -6.12
N GLY A 150 0.44 -16.86 -6.31
CA GLY A 150 -0.80 -17.35 -5.72
C GLY A 150 -2.07 -16.78 -6.38
N VAL A 151 -2.00 -16.37 -7.65
CA VAL A 151 -3.16 -16.01 -8.49
C VAL A 151 -3.26 -17.03 -9.63
N MET A 152 -4.36 -17.75 -9.71
CA MET A 152 -4.60 -18.83 -10.67
C MET A 152 -5.89 -18.59 -11.43
N LEU A 153 -5.86 -18.82 -12.73
CA LEU A 153 -7.05 -18.89 -13.59
C LEU A 153 -7.49 -20.37 -13.63
N CYS A 154 -8.68 -20.62 -13.14
CA CYS A 154 -9.29 -21.96 -13.16
C CYS A 154 -10.40 -21.97 -14.22
N GLU A 155 -10.16 -22.69 -15.31
CA GLU A 155 -11.05 -22.68 -16.49
C GLU A 155 -12.25 -23.63 -16.35
N THR A 156 -12.21 -24.55 -15.37
CA THR A 156 -13.25 -25.52 -15.13
C THR A 156 -13.63 -25.59 -13.64
N ARG A 157 -14.85 -26.06 -13.35
CA ARG A 157 -15.28 -26.33 -11.97
C ARG A 157 -14.29 -27.25 -11.22
N GLN A 158 -13.87 -28.32 -11.88
CA GLN A 158 -12.95 -29.28 -11.26
C GLN A 158 -11.58 -28.64 -10.94
N ALA A 159 -11.07 -27.76 -11.81
CA ALA A 159 -9.84 -26.99 -11.53
C ALA A 159 -10.00 -26.07 -10.32
N VAL A 160 -11.16 -25.42 -10.16
CA VAL A 160 -11.46 -24.60 -8.98
C VAL A 160 -11.47 -25.49 -7.74
N GLU A 161 -12.21 -26.58 -7.73
CA GLU A 161 -12.34 -27.50 -6.58
C GLU A 161 -10.97 -28.03 -6.14
N SER A 162 -10.22 -28.64 -7.05
CA SER A 162 -8.88 -29.19 -6.76
C SER A 162 -7.92 -28.12 -6.21
N THR A 163 -7.99 -26.90 -6.77
CA THR A 163 -7.16 -25.78 -6.31
C THR A 163 -7.54 -25.33 -4.90
N LEU A 164 -8.84 -25.20 -4.62
CA LEU A 164 -9.34 -24.79 -3.31
C LEU A 164 -8.98 -25.83 -2.24
N GLU A 165 -9.21 -27.11 -2.51
CA GLU A 165 -8.90 -28.22 -1.58
C GLU A 165 -7.40 -28.30 -1.27
N ALA A 166 -6.55 -28.18 -2.29
CA ALA A 166 -5.10 -28.17 -2.10
C ALA A 166 -4.65 -27.05 -1.15
N PHE A 167 -5.17 -25.82 -1.33
CA PHE A 167 -4.79 -24.70 -0.47
C PHE A 167 -5.40 -24.79 0.93
N TRP A 168 -6.62 -25.28 1.08
CA TRP A 168 -7.22 -25.50 2.40
C TRP A 168 -6.46 -26.56 3.20
N THR A 169 -6.01 -27.63 2.55
CA THR A 169 -5.15 -28.64 3.18
C THR A 169 -3.85 -28.05 3.71
N LEU A 170 -3.31 -27.03 3.03
CA LEU A 170 -2.15 -26.27 3.46
C LEU A 170 -2.47 -25.14 4.46
N GLY A 171 -3.71 -25.06 4.96
CA GLY A 171 -4.13 -24.05 5.91
C GLY A 171 -4.18 -22.62 5.33
N GLN A 172 -4.23 -22.49 4.00
CA GLN A 172 -4.22 -21.18 3.36
C GLN A 172 -5.63 -20.62 3.18
N ASP A 173 -5.77 -19.33 3.47
CA ASP A 173 -6.98 -18.58 3.14
C ASP A 173 -6.97 -18.17 1.67
N ILE A 174 -8.06 -18.42 0.99
CA ILE A 174 -8.21 -18.19 -0.45
C ILE A 174 -9.48 -17.40 -0.76
N ILE A 175 -9.42 -16.74 -1.89
CA ILE A 175 -10.50 -15.90 -2.44
C ILE A 175 -10.81 -16.46 -3.83
N LEU A 176 -12.08 -16.73 -4.10
CA LEU A 176 -12.61 -16.97 -5.43
C LEU A 176 -13.17 -15.65 -5.98
N GLN A 177 -12.78 -15.31 -7.21
CA GLN A 177 -13.16 -14.03 -7.82
C GLN A 177 -13.59 -14.23 -9.27
N GLU A 178 -14.56 -13.44 -9.69
CA GLU A 178 -14.99 -13.31 -11.07
C GLU A 178 -13.82 -13.07 -12.01
N PHE A 179 -13.77 -13.80 -13.12
CA PHE A 179 -12.83 -13.53 -14.21
C PHE A 179 -13.44 -12.52 -15.18
N VAL A 180 -12.93 -11.31 -15.18
CA VAL A 180 -13.36 -10.23 -16.07
C VAL A 180 -12.70 -10.41 -17.43
N SER A 181 -13.35 -11.14 -18.33
CA SER A 181 -12.82 -11.55 -19.64
C SER A 181 -12.43 -10.37 -20.54
N GLU A 182 -13.18 -9.25 -20.45
CA GLU A 182 -12.90 -8.03 -21.21
C GLU A 182 -11.48 -7.48 -20.97
N SER A 183 -10.96 -7.68 -19.77
CA SER A 183 -9.66 -7.18 -19.32
C SER A 183 -8.56 -8.22 -19.37
N ARG A 184 -8.79 -9.39 -19.99
CA ARG A 184 -7.83 -10.48 -19.98
C ARG A 184 -6.42 -10.01 -20.34
N GLY A 185 -5.48 -10.15 -19.38
CA GLY A 185 -4.09 -9.75 -19.55
C GLY A 185 -3.83 -8.23 -19.58
N ARG A 186 -4.82 -7.40 -19.24
CA ARG A 186 -4.67 -5.93 -19.23
C ARG A 186 -5.20 -5.33 -17.94
N ASP A 187 -4.49 -4.35 -17.41
CA ASP A 187 -4.95 -3.50 -16.35
C ASP A 187 -4.34 -2.09 -16.42
N ILE A 188 -4.91 -1.17 -15.67
CA ILE A 188 -4.36 0.17 -15.45
C ILE A 188 -3.81 0.23 -14.04
N ARG A 189 -2.54 0.63 -13.92
CA ARG A 189 -1.94 1.05 -12.66
C ARG A 189 -1.88 2.56 -12.58
N ALA A 190 -2.59 3.13 -11.60
CA ALA A 190 -2.53 4.55 -11.26
C ALA A 190 -1.74 4.73 -9.96
N ILE A 191 -0.82 5.70 -9.92
CA ILE A 191 -0.19 6.14 -8.66
C ILE A 191 -0.92 7.36 -8.15
N VAL A 192 -1.47 7.22 -6.96
CA VAL A 192 -2.14 8.31 -6.23
C VAL A 192 -1.18 8.87 -5.20
N VAL A 193 -1.08 10.19 -5.13
CA VAL A 193 -0.35 10.93 -4.10
C VAL A 193 -1.23 12.06 -3.57
N GLY A 194 -1.63 11.95 -2.32
CA GLY A 194 -2.66 12.79 -1.73
C GLY A 194 -4.02 12.50 -2.35
N ASN A 195 -4.60 13.49 -2.99
CA ASN A 195 -5.94 13.42 -3.59
C ASN A 195 -5.93 13.39 -5.13
N ARG A 196 -4.81 13.04 -5.76
CA ARG A 196 -4.70 13.06 -7.23
C ARG A 196 -3.87 11.91 -7.76
N VAL A 197 -4.20 11.45 -8.95
CA VAL A 197 -3.34 10.57 -9.75
C VAL A 197 -2.18 11.40 -10.30
N VAL A 198 -0.95 10.98 -10.02
CA VAL A 198 0.28 11.67 -10.48
C VAL A 198 0.89 11.00 -11.70
N ALA A 199 0.66 9.70 -11.88
CA ALA A 199 1.10 8.92 -13.04
C ALA A 199 0.17 7.74 -13.24
N ALA A 200 -0.02 7.33 -14.49
CA ALA A 200 -0.78 6.14 -14.84
C ALA A 200 -0.14 5.40 -16.03
N MET A 201 -0.22 4.07 -16.01
CA MET A 201 0.22 3.21 -17.11
C MET A 201 -0.76 2.08 -17.32
N ARG A 202 -0.91 1.63 -18.55
CA ARG A 202 -1.53 0.36 -18.90
C ARG A 202 -0.47 -0.72 -18.88
N ARG A 203 -0.78 -1.86 -18.28
CA ARG A 203 0.06 -3.05 -18.34
C ARG A 203 -0.59 -4.09 -19.23
N LYS A 204 0.21 -4.72 -20.07
CA LYS A 204 -0.22 -5.80 -20.96
C LYS A 204 0.60 -7.04 -20.69
N ALA A 205 -0.07 -8.15 -20.38
CA ALA A 205 0.56 -9.45 -20.23
C ALA A 205 1.16 -9.94 -21.56
N GLN A 206 2.17 -10.76 -21.48
CA GLN A 206 2.69 -11.48 -22.63
C GLN A 206 1.64 -12.46 -23.18
N ARG A 207 1.80 -12.86 -24.43
CA ARG A 207 0.91 -13.82 -25.08
C ARG A 207 0.82 -15.12 -24.26
N GLY A 208 -0.40 -15.53 -23.93
CA GLY A 208 -0.66 -16.75 -23.12
C GLY A 208 -0.68 -16.50 -21.59
N GLU A 209 -0.26 -15.34 -21.10
CA GLU A 209 -0.37 -14.99 -19.68
C GLU A 209 -1.62 -14.09 -19.46
N PHE A 210 -2.32 -14.32 -18.37
CA PHE A 210 -3.49 -13.49 -17.99
C PHE A 210 -3.15 -12.42 -16.94
N ARG A 211 -2.00 -12.53 -16.29
CA ARG A 211 -1.53 -11.59 -15.26
C ARG A 211 -0.66 -10.51 -15.88
N SER A 212 -1.02 -9.28 -15.70
CA SER A 212 -0.35 -8.09 -16.24
C SER A 212 0.79 -7.53 -15.38
N ASN A 213 1.34 -8.33 -14.45
CA ASN A 213 2.42 -7.89 -13.58
C ASN A 213 3.75 -7.72 -14.33
N LEU A 214 4.43 -6.56 -14.18
CA LEU A 214 5.71 -6.27 -14.85
C LEU A 214 6.82 -7.28 -14.49
N HIS A 215 6.84 -7.80 -13.26
CA HIS A 215 7.78 -8.85 -12.85
C HIS A 215 7.63 -10.18 -13.62
N ARG A 216 6.53 -10.33 -14.37
CA ARG A 216 6.26 -11.46 -15.27
C ARG A 216 6.50 -11.12 -16.73
N GLY A 217 7.18 -10.00 -17.00
CA GLY A 217 7.50 -9.57 -18.35
C GLY A 217 6.39 -8.83 -19.07
N ALA A 218 5.35 -8.39 -18.37
CA ALA A 218 4.31 -7.55 -18.99
C ALA A 218 4.90 -6.23 -19.53
N GLU A 219 4.34 -5.76 -20.63
CA GLU A 219 4.65 -4.45 -21.22
C GLU A 219 3.94 -3.33 -20.47
N ALA A 220 4.56 -2.16 -20.39
CA ALA A 220 4.01 -0.96 -19.79
C ALA A 220 3.87 0.16 -20.80
N GLU A 221 2.64 0.60 -21.03
CA GLU A 221 2.32 1.74 -21.89
C GLU A 221 1.95 2.96 -21.03
N PRO A 222 2.57 4.14 -21.25
CA PRO A 222 2.22 5.33 -20.49
C PRO A 222 0.80 5.80 -20.85
N ILE A 223 0.07 6.30 -19.85
CA ILE A 223 -1.21 6.98 -20.05
C ILE A 223 -0.98 8.47 -19.76
N ALA A 224 -0.91 9.28 -20.81
CA ALA A 224 -0.64 10.71 -20.70
C ALA A 224 -1.79 11.47 -20.01
N SER A 225 -3.03 11.08 -20.30
CA SER A 225 -4.22 11.62 -19.66
C SER A 225 -5.13 10.46 -19.25
N ILE A 226 -5.27 10.23 -17.97
CA ILE A 226 -6.15 9.19 -17.44
C ILE A 226 -7.61 9.62 -17.53
N ASP A 227 -8.48 8.72 -17.97
CA ASP A 227 -9.94 8.95 -17.96
C ASP A 227 -10.40 9.37 -16.55
N PRO A 228 -11.20 10.44 -16.43
CA PRO A 228 -11.70 10.94 -15.14
C PRO A 228 -12.39 9.89 -14.27
N ARG A 229 -13.05 8.88 -14.87
CA ARG A 229 -13.69 7.77 -14.14
C ARG A 229 -12.64 6.94 -13.39
N TYR A 230 -11.52 6.61 -14.04
CA TYR A 230 -10.40 5.88 -13.43
C TYR A 230 -9.67 6.71 -12.38
N ALA A 231 -9.46 8.01 -12.65
CA ALA A 231 -8.85 8.90 -11.68
C ALA A 231 -9.71 9.03 -10.41
N ARG A 232 -11.03 9.18 -10.56
CA ARG A 232 -12.00 9.22 -9.45
C ARG A 232 -11.97 7.91 -8.67
N ALA A 233 -12.10 6.76 -9.32
CA ALA A 233 -12.09 5.46 -8.67
C ALA A 233 -10.79 5.25 -7.85
N ALA A 234 -9.63 5.58 -8.43
CA ALA A 234 -8.33 5.45 -7.74
C ALA A 234 -8.23 6.36 -6.51
N THR A 235 -8.64 7.62 -6.63
CA THR A 235 -8.56 8.59 -5.51
C THR A 235 -9.57 8.28 -4.40
N GLU A 236 -10.81 7.91 -4.73
CA GLU A 236 -11.80 7.50 -3.74
C GLU A 236 -11.39 6.20 -3.03
N ALA A 237 -10.82 5.24 -3.76
CA ALA A 237 -10.30 4.03 -3.16
C ALA A 237 -9.18 4.33 -2.13
N CYS A 238 -8.24 5.22 -2.45
CA CYS A 238 -7.21 5.65 -1.50
C CYS A 238 -7.81 6.33 -0.27
N LYS A 239 -8.80 7.18 -0.45
CA LYS A 239 -9.52 7.86 0.64
C LYS A 239 -10.23 6.90 1.58
N VAL A 240 -10.95 5.90 1.03
CA VAL A 240 -11.61 4.83 1.81
C VAL A 240 -10.60 4.05 2.65
N MET A 241 -9.45 3.74 2.07
CA MET A 241 -8.39 2.99 2.74
C MET A 241 -7.59 3.83 3.74
N GLY A 242 -7.64 5.17 3.64
CA GLY A 242 -6.84 6.10 4.41
C GLY A 242 -5.38 6.19 3.94
N LEU A 243 -5.15 5.95 2.65
CA LEU A 243 -3.82 5.97 2.03
C LEU A 243 -3.55 7.32 1.35
N ASP A 244 -2.46 7.97 1.74
CA ASP A 244 -1.96 9.18 1.09
C ASP A 244 -1.11 8.87 -0.16
N VAL A 245 -0.44 7.71 -0.16
CA VAL A 245 0.36 7.23 -1.30
C VAL A 245 -0.02 5.81 -1.60
N ALA A 246 -0.50 5.54 -2.81
CA ALA A 246 -0.86 4.18 -3.22
C ALA A 246 -0.67 3.94 -4.72
N GLY A 247 -0.46 2.67 -5.05
CA GLY A 247 -0.67 2.15 -6.39
C GLY A 247 -2.02 1.47 -6.47
N VAL A 248 -2.89 1.90 -7.35
CA VAL A 248 -4.23 1.35 -7.56
C VAL A 248 -4.26 0.63 -8.88
N ASP A 249 -4.59 -0.65 -8.84
CA ASP A 249 -4.71 -1.51 -10.02
C ASP A 249 -6.20 -1.67 -10.37
N MET A 250 -6.54 -1.41 -11.62
CA MET A 250 -7.92 -1.40 -12.12
C MET A 250 -8.02 -2.14 -13.44
N LEU A 251 -9.02 -2.98 -13.58
CA LEU A 251 -9.37 -3.61 -14.83
C LEU A 251 -10.09 -2.62 -15.75
N GLU A 252 -9.78 -2.69 -17.05
CA GLU A 252 -10.47 -1.91 -18.08
C GLU A 252 -11.68 -2.69 -18.58
N THR A 253 -12.89 -2.13 -18.37
CA THR A 253 -14.12 -2.70 -18.93
C THR A 253 -14.92 -1.64 -19.69
N ARG A 254 -15.89 -2.07 -20.49
CA ARG A 254 -16.82 -1.17 -21.20
C ARG A 254 -17.63 -0.31 -20.22
N GLY A 255 -17.94 -0.86 -19.04
CA GLY A 255 -18.65 -0.16 -17.96
C GLY A 255 -17.78 0.86 -17.22
N GLY A 256 -16.47 0.82 -17.35
CA GLY A 256 -15.52 1.68 -16.64
C GLY A 256 -14.49 0.90 -15.81
N PRO A 257 -13.86 1.54 -14.82
CA PRO A 257 -12.86 0.88 -13.98
C PRO A 257 -13.49 -0.12 -13.02
N ARG A 258 -12.92 -1.33 -12.92
CA ARG A 258 -13.18 -2.26 -11.81
C ARG A 258 -11.94 -2.40 -10.96
N LEU A 259 -12.01 -2.03 -9.69
CA LEU A 259 -10.86 -2.04 -8.78
C LEU A 259 -10.39 -3.46 -8.50
N LEU A 260 -9.11 -3.70 -8.68
CA LEU A 260 -8.51 -5.02 -8.50
C LEU A 260 -7.68 -5.11 -7.22
N GLU A 261 -6.82 -4.12 -6.96
CA GLU A 261 -5.91 -4.11 -5.82
C GLU A 261 -5.45 -2.69 -5.48
N ILE A 262 -5.16 -2.45 -4.19
CA ILE A 262 -4.56 -1.23 -3.68
C ILE A 262 -3.27 -1.55 -2.94
N ASN A 263 -2.17 -0.92 -3.33
CA ASN A 263 -0.84 -1.13 -2.80
C ASN A 263 -0.34 0.10 -2.04
N SER A 264 -0.16 -0.01 -0.72
CA SER A 264 0.33 1.07 0.16
C SER A 264 1.82 1.42 -0.01
N SER A 265 2.59 0.57 -0.67
CA SER A 265 4.02 0.78 -0.94
C SER A 265 4.33 0.42 -2.40
N PRO A 266 3.78 1.17 -3.39
CA PRO A 266 3.92 0.83 -4.80
C PRO A 266 5.39 0.89 -5.25
N GLY A 267 5.80 -0.07 -6.10
CA GLY A 267 7.08 0.01 -6.80
C GLY A 267 7.05 1.18 -7.78
N LEU A 268 8.11 2.00 -7.78
CA LEU A 268 8.20 3.19 -8.64
C LEU A 268 8.88 2.91 -9.97
N GLU A 269 9.70 1.87 -10.07
CA GLU A 269 10.55 1.60 -11.22
C GLU A 269 9.76 1.50 -12.54
N GLY A 270 8.77 0.62 -12.59
CA GLY A 270 8.02 0.38 -13.82
C GLY A 270 7.26 1.61 -14.29
N ILE A 271 6.63 2.34 -13.39
CA ILE A 271 5.82 3.50 -13.77
C ILE A 271 6.69 4.72 -14.11
N GLU A 272 7.78 4.99 -13.38
CA GLU A 272 8.70 6.08 -13.74
C GLU A 272 9.40 5.81 -15.07
N ARG A 273 9.78 4.55 -15.34
CA ARG A 273 10.36 4.16 -16.63
C ARG A 273 9.39 4.34 -17.80
N ALA A 274 8.13 3.92 -17.61
CA ALA A 274 7.11 4.00 -18.64
C ALA A 274 6.67 5.44 -18.90
N THR A 275 6.36 6.20 -17.85
CA THR A 275 5.72 7.51 -17.96
C THR A 275 6.69 8.68 -18.00
N LYS A 276 7.95 8.48 -17.61
CA LYS A 276 8.97 9.52 -17.37
C LYS A 276 8.57 10.56 -16.31
N VAL A 277 7.53 10.29 -15.53
CA VAL A 277 7.07 11.16 -14.44
C VAL A 277 7.89 10.88 -13.19
N ASP A 278 8.42 11.92 -12.55
CA ASP A 278 9.12 11.84 -11.27
C ASP A 278 8.12 11.69 -10.11
N VAL A 279 7.72 10.44 -9.88
CA VAL A 279 6.76 10.07 -8.82
C VAL A 279 7.40 10.24 -7.45
N ALA A 280 8.69 9.94 -7.29
CA ALA A 280 9.39 10.09 -6.03
C ALA A 280 9.34 11.54 -5.52
N SER A 281 9.64 12.53 -6.37
CA SER A 281 9.50 13.94 -6.01
C SER A 281 8.07 14.36 -5.68
N ALA A 282 7.07 13.77 -6.34
CA ALA A 282 5.67 14.03 -5.99
C ALA A 282 5.32 13.54 -4.57
N ILE A 283 5.84 12.37 -4.18
CA ILE A 283 5.68 11.82 -2.83
C ILE A 283 6.36 12.71 -1.79
N ILE A 284 7.60 13.14 -2.01
CA ILE A 284 8.32 14.01 -1.07
C ILE A 284 7.60 15.34 -0.90
N ARG A 285 7.20 16.01 -2.00
CA ARG A 285 6.39 17.25 -1.93
C ARG A 285 5.08 17.07 -1.17
N HIS A 286 4.47 15.90 -1.27
CA HIS A 286 3.27 15.60 -0.48
C HIS A 286 3.62 15.44 1.00
N GLY A 287 4.72 14.75 1.32
CA GLY A 287 5.24 14.59 2.68
C GLY A 287 5.50 15.93 3.38
N GLU A 288 6.12 16.88 2.70
CA GLU A 288 6.33 18.25 3.21
C GLU A 288 5.00 18.90 3.62
N ARG A 289 4.01 18.87 2.72
CA ARG A 289 2.68 19.44 3.01
C ARG A 289 1.94 18.68 4.11
N PHE A 290 2.13 17.38 4.21
CA PHE A 290 1.54 16.53 5.24
C PHE A 290 2.07 16.91 6.63
N VAL A 291 3.38 17.08 6.78
CA VAL A 291 4.03 17.54 8.03
C VAL A 291 3.56 18.94 8.41
N LEU A 292 3.58 19.88 7.48
CA LEU A 292 3.12 21.25 7.74
C LEU A 292 1.67 21.33 8.22
N ARG A 293 0.77 20.52 7.65
CA ARG A 293 -0.64 20.48 8.07
C ARG A 293 -0.79 19.93 9.49
N ARG A 294 -0.02 18.90 9.86
CA ARG A 294 -0.04 18.33 11.22
C ARG A 294 0.46 19.33 12.26
N HIS A 295 1.50 20.08 11.96
CA HIS A 295 2.00 21.12 12.86
C HIS A 295 0.97 22.22 13.07
N LYS A 296 0.30 22.69 12.02
CA LYS A 296 -0.79 23.70 12.13
C LYS A 296 -1.97 23.17 12.95
N GLY A 297 -2.40 21.94 12.75
CA GLY A 297 -3.49 21.31 13.50
C GLY A 297 -3.17 21.14 15.00
N ARG A 298 -1.95 20.80 15.36
CA ARG A 298 -1.50 20.76 16.75
C ARG A 298 -1.44 22.13 17.38
N GLY A 299 -1.00 23.15 16.66
CA GLY A 299 -0.98 24.53 17.15
C GLY A 299 -2.38 25.14 17.38
N ALA A 300 -3.38 24.67 16.65
CA ALA A 300 -4.77 25.12 16.80
C ALA A 300 -5.50 24.43 17.97
N LEU A 301 -5.04 23.22 18.38
CA LEU A 301 -5.60 22.45 19.51
C LEU A 301 -4.89 22.74 20.84
N ALA A 302 -3.67 23.29 20.80
CA ALA A 302 -2.93 23.70 21.98
C ALA A 302 -3.44 25.07 22.43
N GLY A 303 -4.32 25.09 23.41
CA GLY A 303 -4.69 26.31 24.13
C GLY A 303 -3.46 26.94 24.82
N PRO A 304 -3.58 28.19 25.32
CA PRO A 304 -2.45 28.92 25.93
C PRO A 304 -1.78 28.18 27.11
N GLY A 305 -2.50 27.26 27.77
CA GLY A 305 -1.99 26.44 28.88
C GLY A 305 -1.10 25.26 28.47
N ASP A 306 -1.31 24.67 27.29
CA ASP A 306 -0.56 23.49 26.85
C ASP A 306 0.85 23.82 26.33
N ARG A 307 1.08 25.07 25.90
CA ARG A 307 2.41 25.56 25.47
C ARG A 307 3.41 25.66 26.61
N ALA A 308 2.94 25.89 27.85
CA ALA A 308 3.79 25.98 29.03
C ALA A 308 4.29 24.58 29.46
N ILE A 309 3.46 23.55 29.34
CA ILE A 309 3.80 22.16 29.70
C ILE A 309 4.84 21.56 28.76
N ASP A 310 4.80 21.87 27.46
CA ASP A 310 5.78 21.38 26.49
C ASP A 310 7.16 22.04 26.66
N GLN A 311 7.20 23.32 27.04
CA GLN A 311 8.48 24.00 27.34
C GLN A 311 9.13 23.47 28.63
N GLU A 312 8.35 23.15 29.66
CA GLU A 312 8.86 22.53 30.89
C GLU A 312 9.37 21.10 30.69
N ARG A 313 8.74 20.33 29.81
CA ARG A 313 9.21 18.97 29.44
C ARG A 313 10.54 19.00 28.68
N VAL A 314 10.76 19.98 27.80
CA VAL A 314 12.00 20.14 27.05
C VAL A 314 13.16 20.59 27.97
N THR A 315 12.89 21.46 28.97
CA THR A 315 13.91 21.93 29.92
C THR A 315 14.29 20.87 30.95
N ARG A 316 13.36 20.01 31.41
CA ARG A 316 13.67 18.90 32.33
C ARG A 316 14.51 17.78 31.71
N ARG A 317 14.42 17.56 30.38
CA ARG A 317 15.26 16.58 29.66
C ARG A 317 16.72 17.02 29.46
N ARG A 318 17.07 18.29 29.72
CA ARG A 318 18.44 18.84 29.57
C ARG A 318 19.26 18.91 30.86
N ARG A 319 18.80 18.39 31.98
CA ARG A 319 19.62 18.29 33.20
C ARG A 319 20.23 16.90 33.27
N PRO A 320 21.56 16.75 33.12
CA PRO A 320 22.26 15.49 33.36
C PRO A 320 22.20 15.17 34.88
N ARG A 321 22.03 13.92 35.19
CA ARG A 321 22.32 13.36 36.51
C ARG A 321 23.77 13.01 36.60
#